data_08fe622983707cefb934c9e442a31a92
#
_entry.id   08fe622983707cefb934c9e442a31a92
#
_cell.length_a   1.000
_cell.length_b   1.000
_cell.length_c   1.000
_cell.angle_alpha   90.00
_cell.angle_beta   90.00
_cell.angle_gamma   90.00
#
_symmetry.space_group_name_H-M   'P 1'
#
loop_
_entity.id
_entity.type
_entity.pdbx_description
1 polymer ?
#
loop_
_entity_poly.entity_id
_entity_poly.type
_entity_poly.pdbx_seq_one_letter_code
_entity_poly.pdbx_strand_id
1 'polypeptide(L)'
;MRASAALPARASRRAIPHVLAAAAWLTALPMATHAAGFDCAKAASPTEHAICADARLSALDTQLATAWQKARAKGGDTAALKAAQLKWLAQRDRCGGDASCIADRYRERLAVLNGAPLAPDRWQQTWYRDSANPSLGGVLTITGTAPHLHFELSGNNGANTGDLAGDLALHGDAGTFRQDRCRLDFSRHGSRVRVTQQGSDADCGAGAGVVYSGDYVTASQAQASPPADLVTLKVLDDARQDAIAHKLLGADYQTLVDMINNRDDERDLDGLNAKVTSYWVRGIATTNAAIVMRRDTDLWIGLLVFDAHNDVRMRYYTNVPAWKKTVPKTLRAWHDKLDSSYQIDLM
;
A
#
# COMPACT_ATOMS: atom_id res chain seq x y z
N MET A 1 -63.65 15.62 -85.37
CA MET A 1 -62.81 14.48 -84.97
C MET A 1 -61.69 14.96 -84.09
N ARG A 2 -61.51 14.36 -82.94
CA ARG A 2 -60.49 14.43 -81.99
C ARG A 2 -60.35 15.68 -81.06
N ALA A 3 -60.83 15.46 -79.83
CA ALA A 3 -60.61 16.27 -78.65
C ALA A 3 -59.16 16.22 -78.20
N SER A 4 -58.67 17.32 -77.68
CA SER A 4 -57.42 17.34 -76.88
C SER A 4 -57.73 17.98 -75.57
N ALA A 5 -57.58 17.18 -74.52
CA ALA A 5 -57.81 17.59 -73.14
C ALA A 5 -56.58 18.30 -72.59
N ALA A 6 -56.83 19.42 -71.95
CA ALA A 6 -55.79 20.17 -71.17
C ALA A 6 -55.66 19.62 -69.78
N LEU A 7 -54.44 19.38 -69.36
CA LEU A 7 -54.04 19.00 -67.96
C LEU A 7 -53.76 20.23 -67.11
N PRO A 8 -54.18 20.27 -65.85
CA PRO A 8 -53.91 21.41 -64.96
C PRO A 8 -52.57 21.36 -64.37
N ALA A 9 -51.93 22.54 -64.17
CA ALA A 9 -50.63 22.78 -63.53
C ALA A 9 -50.62 22.41 -62.04
N ARG A 10 -49.64 21.61 -61.64
CA ARG A 10 -49.35 21.30 -60.22
C ARG A 10 -48.51 22.39 -59.62
N ALA A 11 -49.02 23.02 -58.57
CA ALA A 11 -48.27 23.92 -57.69
C ALA A 11 -47.21 23.17 -56.89
N SER A 12 -45.98 23.56 -57.06
CA SER A 12 -44.85 23.07 -56.28
C SER A 12 -44.82 23.68 -54.87
N ARG A 13 -45.11 22.88 -53.88
CA ARG A 13 -44.87 23.23 -52.45
C ARG A 13 -43.39 23.04 -52.14
N ARG A 14 -42.68 24.12 -51.84
CA ARG A 14 -41.32 24.12 -51.28
C ARG A 14 -41.37 23.52 -49.90
N ALA A 15 -40.68 22.37 -49.66
CA ALA A 15 -40.45 21.78 -48.38
C ALA A 15 -39.31 22.52 -47.66
N ILE A 16 -39.56 23.01 -46.48
CA ILE A 16 -38.59 23.57 -45.55
C ILE A 16 -37.91 22.42 -44.83
N PRO A 17 -36.58 22.28 -44.82
CA PRO A 17 -35.94 21.21 -44.03
C PRO A 17 -35.96 21.63 -42.53
N HIS A 18 -36.64 20.82 -41.72
CA HIS A 18 -36.53 20.89 -40.27
C HIS A 18 -35.18 20.36 -39.88
N VAL A 19 -34.29 21.24 -39.42
CA VAL A 19 -33.06 20.87 -38.72
C VAL A 19 -33.45 20.36 -37.34
N LEU A 20 -33.40 19.03 -37.16
CA LEU A 20 -33.50 18.38 -35.86
C LEU A 20 -32.16 18.65 -35.10
N ALA A 21 -32.19 19.61 -34.19
CA ALA A 21 -31.14 19.77 -33.20
C ALA A 21 -31.23 18.58 -32.21
N ALA A 22 -30.34 17.62 -32.36
CA ALA A 22 -30.14 16.56 -31.37
C ALA A 22 -29.46 17.17 -30.14
N ALA A 23 -30.25 17.53 -29.13
CA ALA A 23 -29.72 17.87 -27.80
C ALA A 23 -29.14 16.60 -27.18
N ALA A 24 -27.81 16.49 -27.18
CA ALA A 24 -27.09 15.48 -26.42
C ALA A 24 -27.28 15.77 -24.93
N TRP A 25 -28.16 15.04 -24.31
CA TRP A 25 -28.23 15.00 -22.83
C TRP A 25 -27.00 14.21 -22.33
N LEU A 26 -25.98 14.94 -21.88
CA LEU A 26 -24.93 14.39 -21.04
C LEU A 26 -25.63 13.97 -19.73
N THR A 27 -26.01 12.71 -19.61
CA THR A 27 -26.35 12.10 -18.34
C THR A 27 -25.07 12.04 -17.53
N ALA A 28 -24.83 13.04 -16.69
CA ALA A 28 -23.89 12.92 -15.58
C ALA A 28 -24.40 11.76 -14.71
N LEU A 29 -23.75 10.60 -14.86
CA LEU A 29 -23.93 9.51 -13.90
C LEU A 29 -23.61 10.07 -12.52
N PRO A 30 -24.52 10.03 -11.54
CA PRO A 30 -24.17 10.37 -10.20
C PRO A 30 -23.05 9.41 -9.78
N MET A 31 -21.83 9.92 -9.58
CA MET A 31 -20.82 9.20 -8.82
C MET A 31 -21.50 8.87 -7.49
N ALA A 32 -21.72 7.59 -7.22
CA ALA A 32 -22.17 7.15 -5.92
C ALA A 32 -21.13 7.64 -4.90
N THR A 33 -21.39 8.78 -4.33
CA THR A 33 -20.68 9.23 -3.15
C THR A 33 -20.99 8.19 -2.08
N HIS A 34 -20.03 7.40 -1.70
CA HIS A 34 -20.14 6.52 -0.53
C HIS A 34 -20.38 7.45 0.66
N ALA A 35 -21.66 7.72 0.96
CA ALA A 35 -22.04 8.54 2.09
C ALA A 35 -21.68 7.76 3.35
N ALA A 36 -20.95 8.40 4.27
CA ALA A 36 -20.80 7.90 5.64
C ALA A 36 -22.18 7.62 6.27
N GLY A 37 -22.25 6.79 7.29
CA GLY A 37 -23.50 6.52 8.01
C GLY A 37 -24.05 7.75 8.77
N PHE A 38 -23.38 8.90 8.68
CA PHE A 38 -23.81 10.21 9.20
C PHE A 38 -23.67 11.29 8.10
N ASP A 39 -24.30 12.42 8.32
CA ASP A 39 -24.29 13.57 7.41
C ASP A 39 -22.93 14.30 7.45
N CYS A 40 -22.14 14.16 6.40
CA CYS A 40 -20.82 14.76 6.29
C CYS A 40 -20.83 16.29 6.30
N ALA A 41 -21.96 16.94 6.01
CA ALA A 41 -22.09 18.39 6.17
C ALA A 41 -22.06 18.84 7.64
N LYS A 42 -22.24 17.89 8.57
CA LYS A 42 -22.21 18.11 10.02
C LYS A 42 -20.95 17.59 10.70
N ALA A 43 -19.96 17.14 9.90
CA ALA A 43 -18.68 16.70 10.44
C ALA A 43 -18.01 17.85 11.21
N ALA A 44 -17.65 17.62 12.47
CA ALA A 44 -17.10 18.63 13.37
C ALA A 44 -15.72 18.27 13.92
N SER A 45 -15.41 16.97 14.03
CA SER A 45 -14.13 16.50 14.54
C SER A 45 -13.15 16.14 13.41
N PRO A 46 -11.83 16.14 13.68
CA PRO A 46 -10.83 15.67 12.71
C PRO A 46 -11.12 14.24 12.22
N THR A 47 -11.62 13.36 13.10
CA THR A 47 -12.00 11.99 12.77
C THR A 47 -13.18 11.95 11.80
N GLU A 48 -14.23 12.74 12.02
CA GLU A 48 -15.39 12.81 11.13
C GLU A 48 -15.01 13.37 9.76
N HIS A 49 -14.17 14.40 9.70
CA HIS A 49 -13.65 14.92 8.44
C HIS A 49 -12.84 13.86 7.68
N ALA A 50 -11.98 13.09 8.37
CA ALA A 50 -11.22 12.02 7.76
C ALA A 50 -12.13 10.90 7.21
N ILE A 51 -13.20 10.52 7.96
CA ILE A 51 -14.18 9.53 7.50
C ILE A 51 -14.88 10.01 6.23
N CYS A 52 -15.25 11.28 6.16
CA CYS A 52 -15.93 11.85 5.00
C CYS A 52 -15.02 12.00 3.78
N ALA A 53 -13.74 12.26 3.99
CA ALA A 53 -12.75 12.43 2.92
C ALA A 53 -12.24 11.11 2.31
N ASP A 54 -12.34 10.00 3.04
CA ASP A 54 -11.85 8.68 2.61
C ASP A 54 -13.03 7.73 2.33
N ALA A 55 -13.19 7.33 1.06
CA ALA A 55 -14.28 6.43 0.63
C ALA A 55 -14.28 5.08 1.36
N ARG A 56 -13.11 4.56 1.73
CA ARG A 56 -12.96 3.32 2.49
C ARG A 56 -13.46 3.50 3.93
N LEU A 57 -13.14 4.61 4.58
CA LEU A 57 -13.63 4.91 5.91
C LEU A 57 -15.14 5.15 5.92
N SER A 58 -15.67 5.87 4.93
CA SER A 58 -17.12 6.04 4.73
C SER A 58 -17.85 4.71 4.57
N ALA A 59 -17.27 3.77 3.81
CA ALA A 59 -17.83 2.43 3.65
C ALA A 59 -17.80 1.63 4.98
N LEU A 60 -16.73 1.71 5.76
CA LEU A 60 -16.64 1.08 7.08
C LEU A 60 -17.68 1.68 8.08
N ASP A 61 -17.88 2.98 8.03
CA ASP A 61 -18.88 3.65 8.88
C ASP A 61 -20.31 3.19 8.54
N THR A 62 -20.64 3.08 7.27
CA THR A 62 -21.93 2.52 6.80
C THR A 62 -22.11 1.07 7.23
N GLN A 63 -21.07 0.24 7.11
CA GLN A 63 -21.10 -1.14 7.60
C GLN A 63 -21.32 -1.22 9.10
N LEU A 64 -20.67 -0.33 9.86
CA LEU A 64 -20.84 -0.25 11.31
C LEU A 64 -22.26 0.15 11.69
N ALA A 65 -22.85 1.15 11.02
CA ALA A 65 -24.23 1.54 11.26
C ALA A 65 -25.19 0.36 11.04
N THR A 66 -24.97 -0.42 9.98
CA THR A 66 -25.76 -1.62 9.70
C THR A 66 -25.57 -2.71 10.79
N ALA A 67 -24.33 -2.99 11.17
CA ALA A 67 -24.03 -3.99 12.21
C ALA A 67 -24.60 -3.57 13.57
N TRP A 68 -24.54 -2.28 13.89
CA TRP A 68 -25.13 -1.72 15.10
C TRP A 68 -26.65 -1.91 15.15
N GLN A 69 -27.36 -1.63 14.06
CA GLN A 69 -28.81 -1.87 13.97
C GLN A 69 -29.15 -3.35 14.17
N LYS A 70 -28.41 -4.26 13.52
CA LYS A 70 -28.58 -5.70 13.70
C LYS A 70 -28.33 -6.15 15.15
N ALA A 71 -27.28 -5.62 15.80
CA ALA A 71 -26.97 -5.96 17.18
C ALA A 71 -28.09 -5.51 18.14
N ARG A 72 -28.64 -4.32 17.92
CA ARG A 72 -29.80 -3.83 18.69
C ARG A 72 -31.06 -4.66 18.50
N ALA A 73 -31.31 -5.13 17.28
CA ALA A 73 -32.49 -5.93 16.93
C ALA A 73 -32.45 -7.35 17.52
N LYS A 74 -31.25 -7.88 17.84
CA LYS A 74 -31.12 -9.22 18.46
C LYS A 74 -31.65 -9.30 19.89
N GLY A 75 -31.95 -8.17 20.51
CA GLY A 75 -32.34 -8.12 21.93
C GLY A 75 -31.13 -8.29 22.87
N GLY A 76 -31.37 -8.20 24.17
CA GLY A 76 -30.33 -8.28 25.20
C GLY A 76 -30.15 -6.96 25.95
N ASP A 77 -29.08 -6.83 26.73
CA ASP A 77 -28.80 -5.60 27.47
C ASP A 77 -28.45 -4.44 26.55
N THR A 78 -29.48 -3.67 26.15
CA THR A 78 -29.34 -2.51 25.28
C THR A 78 -28.56 -1.37 25.94
N ALA A 79 -28.55 -1.29 27.29
CA ALA A 79 -27.80 -0.28 28.03
C ALA A 79 -26.32 -0.58 27.99
N ALA A 80 -25.89 -1.84 28.21
CA ALA A 80 -24.50 -2.27 28.07
C ALA A 80 -24.01 -2.11 26.65
N LEU A 81 -24.83 -2.47 25.65
CA LEU A 81 -24.48 -2.31 24.23
C LEU A 81 -24.25 -0.82 23.89
N LYS A 82 -25.13 0.09 24.38
CA LYS A 82 -24.98 1.53 24.19
C LYS A 82 -23.73 2.07 24.89
N ALA A 83 -23.47 1.67 26.14
CA ALA A 83 -22.28 2.08 26.87
C ALA A 83 -20.99 1.65 26.14
N ALA A 84 -20.95 0.41 25.64
CA ALA A 84 -19.84 -0.10 24.85
C ALA A 84 -19.64 0.70 23.54
N GLN A 85 -20.72 1.14 22.89
CA GLN A 85 -20.64 1.98 21.69
C GLN A 85 -20.07 3.36 21.99
N LEU A 86 -20.51 4.00 23.08
CA LEU A 86 -19.99 5.31 23.49
C LEU A 86 -18.50 5.25 23.83
N LYS A 87 -18.09 4.20 24.57
CA LYS A 87 -16.67 3.95 24.86
C LYS A 87 -15.86 3.77 23.58
N TRP A 88 -16.38 3.01 22.62
CA TRP A 88 -15.73 2.81 21.32
C TRP A 88 -15.62 4.11 20.52
N LEU A 89 -16.68 4.94 20.45
CA LEU A 89 -16.63 6.25 19.79
C LEU A 89 -15.51 7.11 20.36
N ALA A 90 -15.41 7.21 21.68
CA ALA A 90 -14.36 7.96 22.34
C ALA A 90 -12.95 7.44 22.03
N GLN A 91 -12.79 6.11 21.82
CA GLN A 91 -11.52 5.51 21.41
C GLN A 91 -11.20 5.78 19.94
N ARG A 92 -12.20 5.69 19.03
CA ARG A 92 -12.06 6.05 17.63
C ARG A 92 -11.61 7.50 17.47
N ASP A 93 -12.22 8.41 18.21
CA ASP A 93 -11.96 9.84 18.07
C ASP A 93 -10.56 10.27 18.56
N ARG A 94 -9.89 9.42 19.38
CA ARG A 94 -8.48 9.62 19.72
C ARG A 94 -7.54 9.43 18.53
N CYS A 95 -7.99 8.79 17.46
CA CYS A 95 -7.23 8.66 16.21
C CYS A 95 -7.05 10.01 15.48
N GLY A 96 -7.85 11.05 15.84
CA GLY A 96 -7.81 12.31 15.11
C GLY A 96 -8.08 12.11 13.62
N GLY A 97 -7.19 12.59 12.76
CA GLY A 97 -7.27 12.42 11.30
C GLY A 97 -6.53 11.20 10.73
N ASP A 98 -5.98 10.32 11.56
CA ASP A 98 -5.23 9.15 11.09
C ASP A 98 -6.16 8.08 10.51
N ALA A 99 -6.21 7.99 9.18
CA ALA A 99 -7.10 7.09 8.46
C ALA A 99 -6.84 5.59 8.76
N SER A 100 -5.58 5.19 9.02
CA SER A 100 -5.25 3.80 9.34
C SER A 100 -5.74 3.41 10.73
N CYS A 101 -5.50 4.26 11.72
CA CYS A 101 -6.02 4.12 13.09
C CYS A 101 -7.55 4.02 13.10
N ILE A 102 -8.22 4.94 12.38
CA ILE A 102 -9.69 4.95 12.27
C ILE A 102 -10.20 3.64 11.67
N ALA A 103 -9.61 3.19 10.54
CA ALA A 103 -10.01 1.95 9.88
C ALA A 103 -9.88 0.73 10.80
N ASP A 104 -8.81 0.64 11.60
CA ASP A 104 -8.62 -0.47 12.53
C ASP A 104 -9.67 -0.46 13.63
N ARG A 105 -10.00 0.69 14.19
CA ARG A 105 -11.10 0.82 15.17
C ARG A 105 -12.45 0.36 14.60
N TYR A 106 -12.74 0.70 13.34
CA TYR A 106 -13.96 0.21 12.67
C TYR A 106 -13.97 -1.30 12.51
N ARG A 107 -12.87 -1.91 12.04
CA ARG A 107 -12.77 -3.38 11.85
C ARG A 107 -12.95 -4.13 13.15
N GLU A 108 -12.32 -3.66 14.24
CA GLU A 108 -12.46 -4.24 15.56
C GLU A 108 -13.92 -4.18 16.05
N ARG A 109 -14.55 -3.01 15.92
CA ARG A 109 -15.93 -2.86 16.35
C ARG A 109 -16.90 -3.71 15.54
N LEU A 110 -16.70 -3.79 14.23
CA LEU A 110 -17.47 -4.65 13.35
C LEU A 110 -17.34 -6.13 13.74
N ALA A 111 -16.13 -6.60 14.03
CA ALA A 111 -15.91 -7.94 14.49
C ALA A 111 -16.70 -8.26 15.78
N VAL A 112 -16.64 -7.37 16.76
CA VAL A 112 -17.40 -7.48 18.03
C VAL A 112 -18.91 -7.50 17.80
N LEU A 113 -19.44 -6.57 17.01
CA LEU A 113 -20.88 -6.51 16.72
C LEU A 113 -21.38 -7.74 15.95
N ASN A 114 -20.48 -8.39 15.18
CA ASN A 114 -20.77 -9.64 14.46
C ASN A 114 -20.52 -10.91 15.31
N GLY A 115 -20.19 -10.75 16.60
CA GLY A 115 -20.06 -11.85 17.55
C GLY A 115 -18.64 -12.44 17.71
N ALA A 116 -17.63 -11.78 17.13
CA ALA A 116 -16.25 -12.14 17.47
C ALA A 116 -15.93 -11.73 18.91
N PRO A 117 -15.17 -12.55 19.66
CA PRO A 117 -14.65 -12.13 20.95
C PRO A 117 -13.83 -10.86 20.77
N LEU A 118 -13.94 -9.92 21.73
CA LEU A 118 -12.98 -8.80 21.80
C LEU A 118 -11.58 -9.41 21.78
N ALA A 119 -10.77 -8.99 20.82
CA ALA A 119 -9.33 -9.22 20.92
C ALA A 119 -8.92 -8.68 22.31
N PRO A 120 -8.20 -9.47 23.11
CA PRO A 120 -7.82 -9.02 24.44
C PRO A 120 -7.11 -7.69 24.29
N ASP A 121 -7.52 -6.71 25.09
CA ASP A 121 -6.95 -5.37 25.16
C ASP A 121 -5.56 -5.49 25.84
N ARG A 122 -4.64 -6.18 25.18
CA ARG A 122 -3.36 -6.60 25.72
C ARG A 122 -2.24 -5.98 24.93
N TRP A 123 -1.30 -5.45 25.65
CA TRP A 123 0.03 -5.18 25.14
C TRP A 123 0.80 -6.49 24.88
N GLN A 124 0.60 -7.49 25.73
CA GLN A 124 1.36 -8.72 25.80
C GLN A 124 1.00 -9.65 24.65
N GLN A 125 1.75 -9.58 23.59
CA GLN A 125 1.76 -10.52 22.46
C GLN A 125 2.93 -10.21 21.53
N THR A 126 3.08 -11.00 20.49
CA THR A 126 4.00 -10.71 19.39
C THR A 126 3.29 -9.94 18.29
N TRP A 127 3.93 -8.87 17.85
CA TRP A 127 3.49 -7.97 16.82
C TRP A 127 4.47 -8.00 15.66
N TYR A 128 4.01 -7.89 14.44
CA TYR A 128 4.82 -7.97 13.23
C TYR A 128 4.75 -6.65 12.47
N ARG A 129 5.88 -6.17 11.97
CA ARG A 129 5.94 -4.91 11.23
C ARG A 129 5.05 -4.98 10.00
N ASP A 130 4.16 -4.00 9.86
CA ASP A 130 3.31 -3.81 8.70
C ASP A 130 4.07 -2.96 7.67
N SER A 131 4.69 -3.62 6.69
CA SER A 131 5.49 -2.95 5.66
C SER A 131 5.20 -3.58 4.30
N ALA A 132 4.93 -2.71 3.30
CA ALA A 132 4.85 -3.14 1.91
C ALA A 132 6.24 -3.46 1.31
N ASN A 133 7.31 -2.95 1.92
CA ASN A 133 8.67 -3.24 1.49
C ASN A 133 9.17 -4.53 2.16
N PRO A 134 9.42 -5.62 1.39
CA PRO A 134 9.84 -6.91 1.95
C PRO A 134 11.20 -6.87 2.64
N SER A 135 12.06 -5.89 2.28
CA SER A 135 13.37 -5.70 2.93
C SER A 135 13.27 -5.02 4.29
N LEU A 136 12.11 -4.47 4.65
CA LEU A 136 11.85 -3.84 5.95
C LEU A 136 10.99 -4.75 6.81
N GLY A 137 11.62 -5.53 7.67
CA GLY A 137 10.96 -6.38 8.64
C GLY A 137 11.09 -5.88 10.07
N GLY A 138 10.38 -6.53 10.97
CA GLY A 138 10.50 -6.32 12.41
C GLY A 138 9.49 -7.14 13.20
N VAL A 139 9.91 -7.57 14.37
CA VAL A 139 9.09 -8.31 15.33
C VAL A 139 9.19 -7.63 16.67
N LEU A 140 8.06 -7.26 17.25
CA LEU A 140 7.95 -6.67 18.59
C LEU A 140 7.23 -7.66 19.50
N THR A 141 7.91 -8.20 20.46
CA THR A 141 7.33 -9.05 21.51
C THR A 141 7.20 -8.25 22.79
N ILE A 142 6.01 -8.20 23.36
CA ILE A 142 5.76 -7.53 24.64
C ILE A 142 5.29 -8.57 25.64
N THR A 143 5.94 -8.61 26.80
CA THR A 143 5.70 -9.54 27.90
C THR A 143 5.47 -8.81 29.24
N GLY A 144 5.24 -9.55 30.31
CA GLY A 144 5.04 -8.98 31.66
C GLY A 144 3.58 -8.74 32.01
N THR A 145 3.34 -7.96 33.04
CA THR A 145 2.00 -7.58 33.52
C THR A 145 2.00 -6.08 33.82
N ALA A 146 0.99 -5.38 33.28
CA ALA A 146 0.89 -3.93 33.51
C ALA A 146 0.86 -3.62 35.02
N PRO A 147 1.58 -2.60 35.51
CA PRO A 147 2.30 -1.58 34.70
C PRO A 147 3.72 -1.96 34.27
N HIS A 148 4.21 -3.16 34.60
CA HIS A 148 5.57 -3.62 34.34
C HIS A 148 5.58 -4.49 33.07
N LEU A 149 5.74 -3.85 31.93
CA LEU A 149 5.89 -4.53 30.65
C LEU A 149 7.34 -4.46 30.19
N HIS A 150 7.78 -5.55 29.57
CA HIS A 150 9.08 -5.65 28.91
C HIS A 150 8.85 -5.85 27.42
N PHE A 151 9.67 -5.24 26.57
CA PHE A 151 9.63 -5.44 25.13
C PHE A 151 10.97 -5.98 24.62
N GLU A 152 10.87 -6.82 23.60
CA GLU A 152 11.95 -7.23 22.71
C GLU A 152 11.56 -6.82 21.30
N LEU A 153 12.41 -6.09 20.61
CA LEU A 153 12.13 -5.55 19.28
C LEU A 153 13.31 -5.84 18.35
N SER A 154 13.09 -6.72 17.38
CA SER A 154 14.00 -6.92 16.27
C SER A 154 13.56 -6.13 15.06
N GLY A 155 14.51 -5.70 14.23
CA GLY A 155 14.26 -5.01 12.97
C GLY A 155 15.32 -5.33 11.94
N ASN A 156 14.96 -5.21 10.66
CA ASN A 156 15.90 -5.32 9.56
C ASN A 156 15.64 -4.27 8.48
N ASN A 157 16.69 -3.96 7.74
CA ASN A 157 16.67 -3.18 6.51
C ASN A 157 17.64 -3.85 5.51
N GLY A 158 17.10 -4.70 4.66
CA GLY A 158 17.91 -5.61 3.86
C GLY A 158 18.69 -6.57 4.75
N ALA A 159 20.02 -6.64 4.53
CA ALA A 159 20.91 -7.48 5.32
C ALA A 159 21.30 -6.88 6.68
N ASN A 160 21.03 -5.61 6.92
CA ASN A 160 21.32 -4.99 8.21
C ASN A 160 20.23 -5.31 9.23
N THR A 161 20.62 -5.66 10.44
CA THR A 161 19.72 -6.02 11.54
C THR A 161 19.96 -5.13 12.77
N GLY A 162 19.01 -5.15 13.67
CA GLY A 162 19.12 -4.54 14.98
C GLY A 162 18.16 -5.16 15.97
N ASP A 163 18.57 -5.26 17.21
CA ASP A 163 17.78 -5.77 18.32
C ASP A 163 17.83 -4.77 19.47
N LEU A 164 16.69 -4.50 20.08
CA LEU A 164 16.56 -3.62 21.23
C LEU A 164 15.54 -4.19 22.20
N ALA A 165 15.85 -4.19 23.47
CA ALA A 165 14.95 -4.65 24.52
C ALA A 165 14.97 -3.70 25.71
N GLY A 166 13.89 -3.69 26.49
CA GLY A 166 13.80 -2.87 27.68
C GLY A 166 12.40 -2.83 28.29
N ASP A 167 12.29 -2.07 29.36
CA ASP A 167 11.04 -1.91 30.08
C ASP A 167 10.22 -0.74 29.54
N LEU A 168 8.91 -0.92 29.42
CA LEU A 168 7.98 0.11 28.97
C LEU A 168 7.38 0.86 30.16
N ALA A 169 7.61 2.17 30.21
CA ALA A 169 6.86 3.04 31.07
C ALA A 169 5.48 3.33 30.46
N LEU A 170 4.43 2.72 31.01
CA LEU A 170 3.07 2.80 30.47
C LEU A 170 2.30 4.01 30.99
N HIS A 171 1.53 4.63 30.08
CA HIS A 171 0.54 5.67 30.35
C HIS A 171 -0.72 5.38 29.48
N GLY A 172 -1.59 4.51 29.96
CA GLY A 172 -2.79 4.06 29.22
C GLY A 172 -2.42 3.26 27.97
N ASP A 173 -2.84 3.74 26.79
CA ASP A 173 -2.53 3.15 25.49
C ASP A 173 -1.19 3.64 24.91
N ALA A 174 -0.36 4.30 25.69
CA ALA A 174 0.98 4.74 25.31
C ALA A 174 2.03 4.12 26.22
N GLY A 175 3.20 3.83 25.66
CA GLY A 175 4.40 3.40 26.38
C GLY A 175 5.62 4.16 25.89
N THR A 176 6.60 4.34 26.76
CA THR A 176 7.87 4.97 26.38
C THR A 176 9.04 4.13 26.87
N PHE A 177 10.09 4.13 26.08
CA PHE A 177 11.41 3.58 26.43
C PHE A 177 12.47 4.64 26.14
N ARG A 178 13.50 4.71 27.00
CA ARG A 178 14.66 5.60 26.84
C ARG A 178 15.92 4.89 27.26
N GLN A 179 16.94 5.00 26.41
CA GLN A 179 18.30 4.59 26.69
C GLN A 179 19.24 5.57 26.00
N ASP A 180 19.99 6.34 26.76
CA ASP A 180 20.89 7.39 26.25
C ASP A 180 20.15 8.33 25.27
N ARG A 181 20.57 8.36 23.99
CA ARG A 181 19.95 9.16 22.93
C ARG A 181 18.86 8.43 22.17
N CYS A 182 18.68 7.13 22.41
CA CYS A 182 17.59 6.36 21.85
C CYS A 182 16.30 6.56 22.66
N ARG A 183 15.22 6.92 21.99
CA ARG A 183 13.88 6.91 22.56
C ARG A 183 12.92 6.21 21.62
N LEU A 184 12.11 5.31 22.16
CA LEU A 184 10.97 4.73 21.48
C LEU A 184 9.69 5.15 22.18
N ASP A 185 8.76 5.68 21.40
CA ASP A 185 7.39 5.95 21.84
C ASP A 185 6.47 4.91 21.19
N PHE A 186 5.69 4.22 22.01
CA PHE A 186 4.74 3.19 21.61
C PHE A 186 3.33 3.73 21.80
N SER A 187 2.49 3.61 20.81
CA SER A 187 1.05 3.90 20.93
C SER A 187 0.24 2.72 20.40
N ARG A 188 -0.62 2.17 21.28
CA ARG A 188 -1.46 1.02 20.94
C ARG A 188 -2.84 1.49 20.52
N HIS A 189 -3.29 1.02 19.38
CA HIS A 189 -4.60 1.29 18.82
C HIS A 189 -5.26 -0.04 18.44
N GLY A 190 -5.86 -0.71 19.44
CA GLY A 190 -6.47 -2.01 19.25
C GLY A 190 -5.48 -3.09 18.86
N SER A 191 -5.62 -3.61 17.64
CA SER A 191 -4.78 -4.66 17.06
C SER A 191 -3.51 -4.14 16.37
N ARG A 192 -3.13 -2.89 16.63
CA ARG A 192 -1.94 -2.22 16.07
C ARG A 192 -1.15 -1.51 17.16
N VAL A 193 0.15 -1.61 17.10
CA VAL A 193 1.09 -0.80 17.89
C VAL A 193 1.90 0.04 16.92
N ARG A 194 1.88 1.35 17.06
CA ARG A 194 2.77 2.26 16.37
C ARG A 194 4.00 2.50 17.24
N VAL A 195 5.17 2.31 16.67
CA VAL A 195 6.46 2.64 17.28
C VAL A 195 7.03 3.87 16.57
N THR A 196 7.50 4.85 17.33
CA THR A 196 8.21 6.02 16.81
C THR A 196 9.56 6.08 17.47
N GLN A 197 10.63 6.07 16.69
CA GLN A 197 12.02 6.19 17.14
C GLN A 197 12.47 7.64 17.06
N GLN A 198 13.14 8.09 18.09
CA GLN A 198 13.94 9.31 18.14
C GLN A 198 15.38 8.89 18.45
N GLY A 199 16.34 9.50 17.76
CA GLY A 199 17.73 9.06 17.70
C GLY A 199 18.01 8.32 16.39
N SER A 200 19.29 8.24 16.03
CA SER A 200 19.74 7.51 14.84
C SER A 200 19.66 5.98 15.05
N ASP A 201 19.88 5.22 13.99
CA ASP A 201 20.08 3.77 14.06
C ASP A 201 21.19 3.40 15.06
N ALA A 202 22.35 4.05 14.97
CA ALA A 202 23.48 3.85 15.88
C ALA A 202 23.14 4.22 17.34
N ASP A 203 22.38 5.30 17.58
CA ASP A 203 21.95 5.68 18.92
C ASP A 203 21.05 4.59 19.57
N CYS A 204 20.31 3.86 18.74
CA CYS A 204 19.43 2.77 19.16
C CYS A 204 20.06 1.36 19.00
N GLY A 205 21.40 1.30 18.80
CA GLY A 205 22.14 0.03 18.73
C GLY A 205 21.84 -0.82 17.50
N ALA A 206 21.30 -0.20 16.45
CA ALA A 206 20.90 -0.90 15.24
C ALA A 206 21.93 -0.77 14.12
N GLY A 207 21.93 -1.73 13.20
CA GLY A 207 22.74 -1.68 11.98
C GLY A 207 22.32 -0.53 11.07
N ALA A 208 23.21 -0.15 10.14
CA ALA A 208 23.04 1.02 9.29
C ALA A 208 21.69 1.05 8.56
N GLY A 209 20.89 2.09 8.83
CA GLY A 209 19.56 2.31 8.27
C GLY A 209 18.44 1.43 8.80
N VAL A 210 18.69 0.60 9.80
CA VAL A 210 17.63 -0.10 10.53
C VAL A 210 16.95 0.91 11.45
N VAL A 211 15.65 1.04 11.32
CA VAL A 211 14.81 1.88 12.18
C VAL A 211 13.65 1.07 12.73
N TYR A 212 13.37 1.27 13.99
CA TYR A 212 12.28 0.59 14.68
C TYR A 212 10.93 1.26 14.48
N SER A 213 10.90 2.49 13.95
CA SER A 213 9.66 3.21 13.63
C SER A 213 8.82 2.44 12.63
N GLY A 214 7.53 2.34 12.91
CA GLY A 214 6.58 1.69 12.02
C GLY A 214 5.31 1.27 12.74
N ASP A 215 4.38 0.76 11.97
CA ASP A 215 3.19 0.09 12.50
C ASP A 215 3.47 -1.41 12.64
N TYR A 216 3.05 -1.97 13.76
CA TYR A 216 3.17 -3.38 14.10
C TYR A 216 1.77 -3.94 14.32
N VAL A 217 1.44 -5.04 13.67
CA VAL A 217 0.12 -5.66 13.65
C VAL A 217 0.16 -7.10 14.19
N THR A 218 -0.98 -7.68 14.48
CA THR A 218 -1.07 -9.08 14.89
C THR A 218 -0.65 -10.03 13.74
N ALA A 219 -0.27 -11.25 14.07
CA ALA A 219 0.10 -12.28 13.07
C ALA A 219 -0.98 -12.49 12.00
N SER A 220 -2.26 -12.50 12.40
CA SER A 220 -3.38 -12.66 11.47
C SER A 220 -3.52 -11.50 10.49
N GLN A 221 -3.20 -10.28 10.92
CA GLN A 221 -3.21 -9.10 10.04
C GLN A 221 -1.99 -9.07 9.14
N ALA A 222 -0.80 -9.39 9.65
CA ALA A 222 0.41 -9.49 8.86
C ALA A 222 0.28 -10.53 7.73
N GLN A 223 -0.34 -11.68 8.02
CA GLN A 223 -0.61 -12.74 7.04
C GLN A 223 -1.71 -12.37 6.03
N ALA A 224 -2.63 -11.48 6.41
CA ALA A 224 -3.71 -11.01 5.54
C ALA A 224 -3.30 -9.85 4.61
N SER A 225 -2.13 -9.27 4.83
CA SER A 225 -1.59 -8.23 3.94
C SER A 225 -1.24 -8.85 2.59
N PRO A 226 -1.70 -8.27 1.47
CA PRO A 226 -1.31 -8.77 0.16
C PRO A 226 0.22 -8.67 0.03
N PRO A 227 0.85 -9.63 -0.67
CA PRO A 227 2.27 -9.52 -0.98
C PRO A 227 2.53 -8.22 -1.73
N ALA A 228 3.70 -7.64 -1.50
CA ALA A 228 4.13 -6.47 -2.25
C ALA A 228 4.25 -6.82 -3.73
N ASP A 229 3.80 -5.92 -4.60
CA ASP A 229 3.99 -5.95 -6.04
C ASP A 229 4.80 -4.75 -6.51
N LEU A 230 5.19 -4.73 -7.79
CA LEU A 230 6.04 -3.67 -8.33
C LEU A 230 5.31 -2.32 -8.46
N VAL A 231 3.97 -2.30 -8.48
CA VAL A 231 3.16 -1.06 -8.47
C VAL A 231 3.10 -0.47 -7.06
N THR A 232 2.80 -1.30 -6.07
CA THR A 232 2.79 -0.91 -4.66
C THR A 232 4.13 -0.36 -4.20
N LEU A 233 5.23 -0.97 -4.68
CA LEU A 233 6.61 -0.52 -4.44
C LEU A 233 7.03 0.68 -5.30
N LYS A 234 6.15 1.18 -6.18
CA LYS A 234 6.39 2.32 -7.09
C LYS A 234 7.58 2.09 -8.05
N VAL A 235 7.81 0.86 -8.43
CA VAL A 235 8.74 0.46 -9.48
C VAL A 235 8.09 0.63 -10.84
N LEU A 236 6.84 0.20 -10.96
CA LEU A 236 5.99 0.32 -12.14
C LEU A 236 4.84 1.29 -11.88
N ASP A 237 4.29 1.86 -12.93
CA ASP A 237 3.32 2.95 -12.83
C ASP A 237 1.88 2.41 -12.69
N ASP A 238 1.59 1.23 -13.27
CA ASP A 238 0.25 0.66 -13.26
C ASP A 238 0.24 -0.89 -13.35
N ALA A 239 -0.95 -1.47 -13.12
CA ALA A 239 -1.17 -2.91 -13.17
C ALA A 239 -0.95 -3.54 -14.56
N ARG A 240 -0.97 -2.76 -15.66
CA ARG A 240 -0.69 -3.26 -17.00
C ARG A 240 0.81 -3.53 -17.16
N GLN A 241 1.65 -2.60 -16.73
CA GLN A 241 3.10 -2.80 -16.70
C GLN A 241 3.45 -3.98 -15.78
N ASP A 242 2.80 -4.10 -14.63
CA ASP A 242 3.02 -5.20 -13.69
C ASP A 242 2.68 -6.57 -14.28
N ALA A 243 1.55 -6.68 -14.96
CA ALA A 243 1.19 -7.92 -15.67
C ALA A 243 2.20 -8.31 -16.77
N ILE A 244 2.80 -7.32 -17.45
CA ILE A 244 3.88 -7.56 -18.40
C ILE A 244 5.13 -8.06 -17.67
N ALA A 245 5.50 -7.43 -16.55
CA ALA A 245 6.66 -7.82 -15.75
C ALA A 245 6.49 -9.25 -15.19
N HIS A 246 5.33 -9.61 -14.68
CA HIS A 246 5.02 -10.98 -14.26
C HIS A 246 5.24 -12.00 -15.38
N LYS A 247 4.76 -11.69 -16.59
CA LYS A 247 4.94 -12.57 -17.75
C LYS A 247 6.40 -12.68 -18.21
N LEU A 248 7.16 -11.59 -18.13
CA LEU A 248 8.57 -11.54 -18.54
C LEU A 248 9.47 -12.27 -17.54
N LEU A 249 9.30 -12.00 -16.26
CA LEU A 249 10.19 -12.47 -15.20
C LEU A 249 9.84 -13.89 -14.75
N GLY A 250 8.59 -14.30 -14.85
CA GLY A 250 8.14 -15.61 -14.37
C GLY A 250 8.53 -15.84 -12.91
N ALA A 251 9.36 -16.83 -12.64
CA ALA A 251 9.83 -17.16 -11.30
C ALA A 251 10.71 -16.07 -10.67
N ASP A 252 11.36 -15.25 -11.49
CA ASP A 252 12.24 -14.17 -11.00
C ASP A 252 11.48 -12.89 -10.61
N TYR A 253 10.14 -12.85 -10.78
CA TYR A 253 9.35 -11.69 -10.38
C TYR A 253 9.49 -11.39 -8.88
N GLN A 254 9.37 -12.41 -8.03
CA GLN A 254 9.54 -12.23 -6.58
C GLN A 254 10.96 -11.81 -6.23
N THR A 255 11.97 -12.34 -6.94
CA THR A 255 13.36 -11.94 -6.76
C THR A 255 13.54 -10.44 -7.03
N LEU A 256 12.92 -9.90 -8.09
CA LEU A 256 12.94 -8.45 -8.35
C LEU A 256 12.24 -7.67 -7.21
N VAL A 257 11.06 -8.12 -6.76
CA VAL A 257 10.35 -7.50 -5.63
C VAL A 257 11.25 -7.41 -4.39
N ASP A 258 11.98 -8.48 -4.08
CA ASP A 258 12.87 -8.58 -2.92
C ASP A 258 14.11 -7.67 -3.02
N MET A 259 14.47 -7.23 -4.24
CA MET A 259 15.58 -6.27 -4.47
C MET A 259 15.19 -4.82 -4.17
N ILE A 260 13.90 -4.50 -4.05
CA ILE A 260 13.42 -3.13 -3.89
C ILE A 260 13.57 -2.68 -2.43
N ASN A 261 14.76 -2.21 -2.11
CA ASN A 261 15.06 -1.67 -0.77
C ASN A 261 15.57 -0.23 -0.85
N ASN A 262 16.59 0.04 -1.64
CA ASN A 262 17.06 1.38 -2.00
C ASN A 262 16.90 1.60 -3.51
N ARG A 263 16.91 2.85 -3.93
CA ARG A 263 16.81 3.19 -5.35
C ARG A 263 17.59 4.45 -5.69
N ASP A 264 18.01 4.54 -6.96
CA ASP A 264 18.58 5.75 -7.55
C ASP A 264 18.07 5.90 -8.99
N ASP A 265 17.87 7.14 -9.44
CA ASP A 265 17.48 7.41 -10.82
C ASP A 265 18.73 7.40 -11.70
N GLU A 266 18.67 6.64 -12.78
CA GLU A 266 19.78 6.47 -13.72
C GLU A 266 19.48 7.22 -15.02
N ARG A 267 20.54 7.53 -15.80
CA ARG A 267 20.41 8.20 -17.09
C ARG A 267 20.06 7.20 -18.20
N ASP A 268 19.10 7.55 -19.04
CA ASP A 268 18.87 6.86 -20.33
C ASP A 268 20.00 7.20 -21.32
N LEU A 269 20.94 6.26 -21.51
CA LEU A 269 22.06 6.40 -22.45
C LEU A 269 21.73 5.97 -23.88
N ASP A 270 20.56 5.38 -24.08
CA ASP A 270 20.07 4.88 -25.37
C ASP A 270 19.19 5.89 -26.09
N GLY A 271 18.77 6.97 -25.41
CA GLY A 271 17.92 8.01 -25.96
C GLY A 271 16.50 7.53 -26.27
N LEU A 272 16.01 6.54 -25.54
CA LEU A 272 14.68 5.96 -25.72
C LEU A 272 13.58 6.77 -25.05
N ASN A 273 13.93 7.84 -24.36
CA ASN A 273 13.02 8.64 -23.51
C ASN A 273 12.34 7.76 -22.44
N ALA A 274 13.10 6.84 -21.90
CA ALA A 274 12.65 5.90 -20.86
C ALA A 274 13.02 6.40 -19.47
N LYS A 275 12.16 6.13 -18.50
CA LYS A 275 12.49 6.30 -17.10
C LYS A 275 13.34 5.13 -16.65
N VAL A 276 14.47 5.41 -16.00
CA VAL A 276 15.45 4.40 -15.58
C VAL A 276 15.69 4.55 -14.08
N THR A 277 15.56 3.47 -13.35
CA THR A 277 15.81 3.44 -11.91
C THR A 277 16.54 2.15 -11.55
N SER A 278 17.62 2.25 -10.81
CA SER A 278 18.32 1.12 -10.19
C SER A 278 17.81 0.89 -8.76
N TYR A 279 17.85 -0.37 -8.34
CA TYR A 279 17.38 -0.84 -7.03
C TYR A 279 18.41 -1.78 -6.44
N TRP A 280 18.55 -1.78 -5.12
CA TRP A 280 19.47 -2.71 -4.45
C TRP A 280 19.08 -2.95 -3.01
N VAL A 281 19.51 -4.08 -2.47
CA VAL A 281 19.38 -4.40 -1.05
C VAL A 281 20.53 -3.78 -0.28
N ARG A 282 20.20 -3.03 0.76
CA ARG A 282 21.20 -2.35 1.60
C ARG A 282 22.16 -3.36 2.24
N GLY A 283 23.45 -3.10 2.10
CA GLY A 283 24.54 -3.94 2.64
C GLY A 283 25.04 -5.02 1.68
N ILE A 284 24.31 -5.36 0.61
CA ILE A 284 24.69 -6.39 -0.37
C ILE A 284 24.42 -5.95 -1.82
N ALA A 285 24.61 -4.67 -2.12
CA ALA A 285 24.28 -4.05 -3.41
C ALA A 285 24.99 -4.65 -4.62
N THR A 286 26.19 -5.24 -4.43
CA THR A 286 26.95 -5.86 -5.53
C THR A 286 26.38 -7.19 -6.01
N THR A 287 25.56 -7.85 -5.21
CA THR A 287 24.99 -9.17 -5.54
C THR A 287 23.46 -9.16 -5.59
N ASN A 288 22.83 -8.21 -4.94
CA ASN A 288 21.37 -8.10 -4.80
C ASN A 288 20.91 -6.73 -5.31
N ALA A 289 20.86 -6.58 -6.63
CA ALA A 289 20.47 -5.36 -7.30
C ALA A 289 19.74 -5.64 -8.61
N ALA A 290 18.97 -4.63 -9.05
CA ALA A 290 18.26 -4.65 -10.31
C ALA A 290 18.23 -3.25 -10.93
N ILE A 291 18.07 -3.18 -12.25
CA ILE A 291 17.79 -1.95 -12.98
C ILE A 291 16.52 -2.13 -13.80
N VAL A 292 15.60 -1.19 -13.70
CA VAL A 292 14.37 -1.18 -14.47
C VAL A 292 14.32 0.07 -15.32
N MET A 293 14.23 -0.12 -16.62
CA MET A 293 14.05 0.91 -17.61
C MET A 293 12.66 0.71 -18.23
N ARG A 294 11.84 1.76 -18.27
CA ARG A 294 10.45 1.67 -18.73
C ARG A 294 10.03 2.89 -19.54
N ARG A 295 9.20 2.63 -20.54
CA ARG A 295 8.52 3.65 -21.35
C ARG A 295 7.16 3.09 -21.79
N ASP A 296 6.09 3.71 -21.38
CA ASP A 296 4.72 3.20 -21.60
C ASP A 296 4.60 1.73 -21.16
N THR A 297 4.43 0.80 -22.11
CA THR A 297 4.39 -0.65 -21.86
C THR A 297 5.71 -1.35 -22.17
N ASP A 298 6.69 -0.64 -22.65
CA ASP A 298 8.01 -1.18 -22.96
C ASP A 298 8.84 -1.30 -21.67
N LEU A 299 9.38 -2.49 -21.41
CA LEU A 299 10.21 -2.80 -20.25
C LEU A 299 11.55 -3.39 -20.67
N TRP A 300 12.62 -2.95 -20.02
CA TRP A 300 13.95 -3.52 -20.04
C TRP A 300 14.42 -3.68 -18.61
N ILE A 301 14.71 -4.90 -18.18
CA ILE A 301 15.02 -5.22 -16.79
C ILE A 301 16.33 -5.98 -16.75
N GLY A 302 17.28 -5.51 -15.96
CA GLY A 302 18.49 -6.24 -15.56
C GLY A 302 18.34 -6.65 -14.10
N LEU A 303 18.48 -7.93 -13.80
CA LEU A 303 18.32 -8.49 -12.46
C LEU A 303 19.54 -9.34 -12.10
N LEU A 304 20.25 -9.01 -11.02
CA LEU A 304 21.30 -9.87 -10.50
C LEU A 304 20.69 -11.09 -9.80
N VAL A 305 21.17 -12.25 -10.14
CA VAL A 305 20.76 -13.53 -9.56
C VAL A 305 21.98 -14.42 -9.34
N PHE A 306 21.88 -15.37 -8.42
CA PHE A 306 22.84 -16.45 -8.30
C PHE A 306 22.45 -17.59 -9.22
N ASP A 307 23.43 -18.16 -9.93
CA ASP A 307 23.24 -19.36 -10.71
C ASP A 307 23.37 -20.62 -9.84
N ALA A 308 23.29 -21.79 -10.46
CA ALA A 308 23.38 -23.08 -9.76
C ALA A 308 24.77 -23.34 -9.10
N HIS A 309 25.81 -22.58 -9.49
CA HIS A 309 27.14 -22.66 -8.91
C HIS A 309 27.41 -21.56 -7.90
N ASN A 310 26.39 -20.79 -7.57
CA ASN A 310 26.46 -19.61 -6.68
C ASN A 310 27.29 -18.46 -7.25
N ASP A 311 27.41 -18.39 -8.58
CA ASP A 311 28.03 -17.25 -9.26
C ASP A 311 26.96 -16.18 -9.55
N VAL A 312 27.34 -14.91 -9.41
CA VAL A 312 26.46 -13.78 -9.71
C VAL A 312 26.37 -13.56 -11.21
N ARG A 313 25.16 -13.46 -11.73
CA ARG A 313 24.86 -13.23 -13.15
C ARG A 313 23.79 -12.14 -13.29
N MET A 314 23.81 -11.39 -14.38
CA MET A 314 22.72 -10.50 -14.74
C MET A 314 21.78 -11.19 -15.72
N ARG A 315 20.53 -11.46 -15.32
CA ARG A 315 19.46 -11.84 -16.26
C ARG A 315 18.85 -10.59 -16.87
N TYR A 316 18.81 -10.56 -18.20
CA TYR A 316 18.22 -9.45 -18.93
C TYR A 316 16.89 -9.85 -19.54
N TYR A 317 15.85 -9.08 -19.25
CA TYR A 317 14.49 -9.29 -19.71
C TYR A 317 13.97 -8.08 -20.49
N THR A 318 13.23 -8.33 -21.59
CA THR A 318 12.51 -7.27 -22.30
C THR A 318 11.32 -7.82 -23.09
N ASN A 319 10.24 -7.05 -23.14
CA ASN A 319 9.12 -7.31 -24.06
C ASN A 319 9.27 -6.62 -25.41
N VAL A 320 10.33 -5.83 -25.60
CA VAL A 320 10.57 -5.07 -26.83
C VAL A 320 11.35 -5.91 -27.85
N PRO A 321 10.75 -6.33 -28.99
CA PRO A 321 11.36 -7.30 -29.90
C PRO A 321 12.74 -6.89 -30.44
N ALA A 322 12.93 -5.59 -30.71
CA ALA A 322 14.20 -5.07 -31.24
C ALA A 322 15.37 -5.20 -30.25
N TRP A 323 15.09 -5.35 -28.96
CA TRP A 323 16.09 -5.42 -27.90
C TRP A 323 16.31 -6.82 -27.32
N LYS A 324 15.62 -7.86 -27.81
CA LYS A 324 15.75 -9.21 -27.26
C LYS A 324 17.14 -9.83 -27.39
N LYS A 325 17.92 -9.39 -28.38
CA LYS A 325 19.28 -9.89 -28.65
C LYS A 325 20.39 -8.88 -28.30
N THR A 326 20.00 -7.71 -27.79
CA THR A 326 20.93 -6.62 -27.51
C THR A 326 20.55 -5.94 -26.22
N VAL A 327 21.46 -5.93 -25.27
CA VAL A 327 21.30 -5.22 -24.00
C VAL A 327 21.49 -3.72 -24.23
N PRO A 328 20.56 -2.85 -23.78
CA PRO A 328 20.72 -1.39 -23.85
C PRO A 328 22.03 -0.92 -23.21
N LYS A 329 22.63 0.13 -23.76
CA LYS A 329 23.84 0.77 -23.20
C LYS A 329 23.65 1.18 -21.74
N THR A 330 22.46 1.64 -21.41
CA THR A 330 22.05 2.03 -20.06
C THR A 330 22.22 0.87 -19.07
N LEU A 331 21.65 -0.29 -19.38
CA LEU A 331 21.74 -1.47 -18.54
C LEU A 331 23.16 -2.04 -18.49
N ARG A 332 23.86 -1.99 -19.60
CA ARG A 332 25.27 -2.44 -19.67
C ARG A 332 26.17 -1.55 -18.83
N ALA A 333 26.02 -0.23 -18.90
CA ALA A 333 26.80 0.69 -18.09
C ALA A 333 26.56 0.49 -16.58
N TRP A 334 25.30 0.24 -16.20
CA TRP A 334 24.96 -0.09 -14.81
C TRP A 334 25.59 -1.42 -14.38
N HIS A 335 25.51 -2.46 -15.19
CA HIS A 335 26.14 -3.75 -14.96
C HIS A 335 27.66 -3.59 -14.75
N ASP A 336 28.35 -2.89 -15.67
CA ASP A 336 29.79 -2.72 -15.63
C ASP A 336 30.27 -1.88 -14.44
N LYS A 337 29.42 -0.98 -13.93
CA LYS A 337 29.64 -0.19 -12.70
C LYS A 337 29.63 -1.09 -11.45
N LEU A 338 28.82 -2.15 -11.43
CA LEU A 338 28.76 -3.10 -10.33
C LEU A 338 29.93 -4.10 -10.39
N ASP A 339 29.99 -4.88 -11.46
CA ASP A 339 31.11 -5.76 -11.76
C ASP A 339 31.04 -6.23 -13.23
N SER A 340 31.97 -5.79 -14.06
CA SER A 340 32.01 -6.12 -15.49
C SER A 340 32.31 -7.61 -15.78
N SER A 341 32.70 -8.39 -14.77
CA SER A 341 32.94 -9.83 -14.91
C SER A 341 31.68 -10.68 -14.86
N TYR A 342 30.57 -10.13 -14.35
CA TYR A 342 29.30 -10.85 -14.31
C TYR A 342 28.83 -11.18 -15.73
N GLN A 343 28.40 -12.40 -15.93
CA GLN A 343 27.87 -12.80 -17.24
C GLN A 343 26.43 -12.29 -17.39
N ILE A 344 26.06 -11.91 -18.62
CA ILE A 344 24.71 -11.44 -18.96
C ILE A 344 23.98 -12.56 -19.70
N ASP A 345 22.87 -13.01 -19.12
CA ASP A 345 21.95 -13.98 -19.71
C ASP A 345 20.78 -13.26 -20.38
N LEU A 346 20.58 -13.49 -21.67
CA LEU A 346 19.42 -12.98 -22.41
C LEU A 346 18.26 -13.95 -22.25
N MET A 347 17.15 -13.50 -21.67
CA MET A 347 15.98 -14.31 -21.30
C MET A 347 14.85 -14.25 -22.33
#